data_0cf053c49344aac6a19361cccc872b39
#
_entry.id   0cf053c49344aac6a19361cccc872b39
#
_cell.length_a   1.000
_cell.length_b   1.000
_cell.length_c   1.000
_cell.angle_alpha   90.00
_cell.angle_beta   90.00
_cell.angle_gamma   90.00
#
_symmetry.space_group_name_H-M   'P 1'
#
loop_
_entity.id
_entity.type
_entity.pdbx_description
1 polymer ?
#
loop_
_entity_poly.entity_id
_entity_poly.type
_entity_poly.pdbx_seq_one_letter_code
_entity_poly.pdbx_strand_id
1 'polypeptide(L)'
;RGYRLFVDTLMVTRPLSEVEVDEARAGIQGHQTQEIVSAAARMLSQLSSFAGVVATPRKSLAFRHIEFVRLSERRVLMVLVTPDGDVQNRILSIDRALSQSALTEAANFFNEQFADVPFDQVRVRLAEEVRKLREDITTLMTAALAFGADVAQAQEPVIIAGERRLLATPDFTSNMESLRKLFDLFEERTRLLHLFELAHQADGVKIFIGGESNVVPLDEFSVVTAPYQVNGRVVGTLGVIGPTRMAYDRVIPIVDL
;
A
#
# COMPACT_ATOMS: atom_id res chain seq x y z
N ARG A 1 9.38 -22.14 -18.74
CA ARG A 1 8.26 -23.04 -19.16
C ARG A 1 8.19 -24.32 -18.31
N GLY A 2 9.33 -24.97 -17.95
CA GLY A 2 9.32 -26.21 -17.16
C GLY A 2 8.76 -26.03 -15.74
N TYR A 3 9.13 -24.95 -15.04
CA TYR A 3 8.61 -24.67 -13.70
C TYR A 3 7.12 -24.38 -13.68
N ARG A 4 6.58 -23.69 -14.68
CA ARG A 4 5.15 -23.45 -14.81
C ARG A 4 4.39 -24.76 -14.97
N LEU A 5 4.85 -25.64 -15.85
CA LEU A 5 4.23 -26.96 -16.04
C LEU A 5 4.26 -27.78 -14.73
N PHE A 6 5.38 -27.74 -14.00
CA PHE A 6 5.48 -28.44 -12.71
C PHE A 6 4.47 -27.90 -11.69
N VAL A 7 4.42 -26.57 -11.53
CA VAL A 7 3.50 -25.92 -10.58
C VAL A 7 2.05 -26.20 -10.92
N ASP A 8 1.68 -26.12 -12.19
CA ASP A 8 0.28 -26.24 -12.63
C ASP A 8 -0.22 -27.71 -12.69
N THR A 9 0.68 -28.69 -12.82
CA THR A 9 0.27 -30.06 -13.17
C THR A 9 0.71 -31.12 -12.16
N LEU A 10 1.89 -30.98 -11.56
CA LEU A 10 2.53 -32.06 -10.80
C LEU A 10 2.70 -31.73 -9.30
N MET A 11 2.55 -30.47 -8.92
CA MET A 11 2.85 -30.05 -7.57
C MET A 11 1.70 -30.41 -6.62
N VAL A 12 2.07 -31.03 -5.50
CA VAL A 12 1.18 -31.21 -4.35
C VAL A 12 1.68 -30.26 -3.25
N THR A 13 0.82 -29.35 -2.84
CA THR A 13 1.14 -28.41 -1.74
C THR A 13 1.23 -29.15 -0.42
N ARG A 14 2.17 -28.70 0.44
CA ARG A 14 2.28 -29.21 1.82
C ARG A 14 1.61 -28.23 2.75
N PRO A 15 0.51 -28.62 3.42
CA PRO A 15 -0.13 -27.74 4.39
C PRO A 15 0.86 -27.35 5.50
N LEU A 16 0.68 -26.18 6.05
CA LEU A 16 1.43 -25.72 7.21
C LEU A 16 1.07 -26.60 8.42
N SER A 17 2.05 -26.84 9.28
CA SER A 17 1.80 -27.50 10.56
C SER A 17 0.99 -26.59 11.49
N GLU A 18 0.26 -27.18 12.45
CA GLU A 18 -0.48 -26.40 13.45
C GLU A 18 0.41 -25.41 14.21
N VAL A 19 1.65 -25.81 14.49
CA VAL A 19 2.64 -24.92 15.15
C VAL A 19 2.99 -23.70 14.29
N GLU A 20 3.20 -23.89 12.98
CA GLU A 20 3.48 -22.79 12.06
C GLU A 20 2.29 -21.84 11.93
N VAL A 21 1.07 -22.36 11.92
CA VAL A 21 -0.16 -21.56 11.90
C VAL A 21 -0.32 -20.77 13.19
N ASP A 22 -0.07 -21.38 14.34
CA ASP A 22 -0.18 -20.70 15.64
C ASP A 22 0.92 -19.64 15.82
N GLU A 23 2.14 -19.91 15.38
CA GLU A 23 3.22 -18.92 15.36
C GLU A 23 2.87 -17.74 14.44
N ALA A 24 2.31 -18.00 13.27
CA ALA A 24 1.86 -16.96 12.35
C ALA A 24 0.77 -16.07 12.98
N ARG A 25 -0.23 -16.68 13.60
CA ARG A 25 -1.31 -15.95 14.31
C ARG A 25 -0.79 -15.15 15.49
N ALA A 26 0.12 -15.70 16.26
CA ALA A 26 0.74 -15.00 17.41
C ALA A 26 1.65 -13.85 16.96
N GLY A 27 2.32 -13.99 15.82
CA GLY A 27 3.25 -13.00 15.28
C GLY A 27 2.57 -11.80 14.61
N ILE A 28 1.32 -11.97 14.14
CA ILE A 28 0.56 -10.90 13.49
C ILE A 28 -0.32 -10.21 14.54
N GLN A 29 0.30 -9.44 15.43
CA GLN A 29 -0.39 -8.62 16.42
C GLN A 29 0.03 -7.17 16.27
N GLY A 30 -0.92 -6.25 16.45
CA GLY A 30 -0.68 -4.82 16.41
C GLY A 30 -1.97 -4.03 16.63
N HIS A 31 -1.83 -2.80 17.11
CA HIS A 31 -2.96 -1.88 17.30
C HIS A 31 -3.16 -0.97 16.09
N GLN A 32 -2.14 -0.84 15.25
CA GLN A 32 -2.18 -0.02 14.04
C GLN A 32 -2.02 -0.89 12.79
N THR A 33 -2.71 -0.52 11.72
CA THR A 33 -2.66 -1.23 10.42
C THR A 33 -1.22 -1.42 9.93
N GLN A 34 -0.37 -0.41 10.08
CA GLN A 34 1.04 -0.45 9.66
C GLN A 34 1.86 -1.51 10.42
N GLU A 35 1.60 -1.67 11.72
CA GLU A 35 2.26 -2.68 12.54
C GLU A 35 1.86 -4.09 12.10
N ILE A 36 0.56 -4.31 11.85
CA ILE A 36 0.02 -5.59 11.40
C ILE A 36 0.61 -5.97 10.03
N VAL A 37 0.62 -5.03 9.08
CA VAL A 37 1.15 -5.25 7.73
C VAL A 37 2.65 -5.54 7.76
N SER A 38 3.41 -4.81 8.59
CA SER A 38 4.84 -5.06 8.79
C SER A 38 5.12 -6.42 9.46
N ALA A 39 4.27 -6.82 10.40
CA ALA A 39 4.35 -8.13 11.05
C ALA A 39 4.06 -9.26 10.05
N ALA A 40 3.05 -9.10 9.20
CA ALA A 40 2.72 -10.05 8.14
C ALA A 40 3.87 -10.22 7.13
N ALA A 41 4.48 -9.12 6.67
CA ALA A 41 5.64 -9.19 5.77
C ALA A 41 6.82 -9.95 6.40
N ARG A 42 7.11 -9.67 7.67
CA ARG A 42 8.15 -10.41 8.41
C ARG A 42 7.83 -11.89 8.54
N MET A 43 6.58 -12.23 8.84
CA MET A 43 6.13 -13.62 8.99
C MET A 43 6.26 -14.40 7.69
N LEU A 44 5.79 -13.83 6.57
CA LEU A 44 5.99 -14.39 5.23
C LEU A 44 7.46 -14.68 4.95
N SER A 45 8.34 -13.73 5.28
CA SER A 45 9.78 -13.91 5.11
C SER A 45 10.34 -15.00 6.01
N GLN A 46 9.89 -15.12 7.25
CA GLN A 46 10.38 -16.13 8.19
C GLN A 46 10.00 -17.54 7.76
N LEU A 47 8.75 -17.76 7.40
CA LEU A 47 8.22 -19.07 7.01
C LEU A 47 8.75 -19.53 5.64
N SER A 48 8.86 -18.61 4.68
CA SER A 48 9.31 -18.92 3.33
C SER A 48 10.83 -18.96 3.17
N SER A 49 11.58 -18.30 4.06
CA SER A 49 13.01 -18.00 3.93
C SER A 49 13.38 -17.07 2.76
N PHE A 50 12.39 -16.37 2.20
CA PHE A 50 12.55 -15.41 1.10
C PHE A 50 12.07 -14.01 1.51
N ALA A 51 12.03 -13.06 0.57
CA ALA A 51 11.46 -11.74 0.85
C ALA A 51 9.93 -11.81 0.93
N GLY A 52 9.37 -11.43 2.08
CA GLY A 52 7.92 -11.24 2.27
C GLY A 52 7.51 -9.83 1.87
N VAL A 53 6.47 -9.70 1.09
CA VAL A 53 5.95 -8.43 0.59
C VAL A 53 4.46 -8.32 0.89
N VAL A 54 4.04 -7.19 1.43
CA VAL A 54 2.62 -6.88 1.62
C VAL A 54 2.32 -5.54 0.96
N ALA A 55 1.40 -5.55 0.02
CA ALA A 55 0.89 -4.37 -0.64
C ALA A 55 -0.51 -4.04 -0.11
N THR A 56 -0.66 -2.83 0.40
CA THR A 56 -1.96 -2.25 0.70
C THR A 56 -2.38 -1.38 -0.48
N PRO A 57 -3.62 -1.49 -0.98
CA PRO A 57 -4.09 -0.60 -2.02
C PRO A 57 -3.97 0.84 -1.51
N ARG A 58 -3.60 1.75 -2.40
CA ARG A 58 -3.68 3.18 -2.10
C ARG A 58 -5.14 3.46 -1.78
N LYS A 59 -5.47 3.63 -0.51
CA LYS A 59 -6.76 4.19 -0.16
C LYS A 59 -6.82 5.56 -0.82
N SER A 60 -7.74 5.77 -1.75
CA SER A 60 -8.05 7.12 -2.18
C SER A 60 -8.55 7.83 -0.92
N LEU A 61 -7.73 8.74 -0.41
CA LEU A 61 -8.07 9.47 0.81
C LEU A 61 -9.33 10.28 0.52
N ALA A 62 -10.38 9.98 1.24
CA ALA A 62 -11.54 10.82 1.40
C ALA A 62 -11.51 11.42 2.81
N PHE A 63 -12.21 12.51 3.02
CA PHE A 63 -12.45 13.02 4.36
C PHE A 63 -13.94 12.96 4.66
N ARG A 64 -14.28 12.69 5.90
CA ARG A 64 -15.64 12.77 6.39
C ARG A 64 -15.95 14.16 6.94
N HIS A 65 -14.95 14.79 7.55
CA HIS A 65 -15.07 16.11 8.13
C HIS A 65 -13.74 16.85 8.04
N ILE A 66 -13.81 18.13 7.73
CA ILE A 66 -12.67 19.04 7.74
C ILE A 66 -13.00 20.27 8.57
N GLU A 67 -12.03 20.79 9.30
CA GLU A 67 -12.15 22.01 10.07
C GLU A 67 -10.89 22.86 9.97
N PHE A 68 -11.05 24.18 9.97
CA PHE A 68 -9.97 25.14 9.95
C PHE A 68 -10.00 26.03 11.19
N VAL A 69 -8.90 26.04 11.94
CA VAL A 69 -8.76 26.83 13.16
C VAL A 69 -7.65 27.82 12.99
N ARG A 70 -7.93 29.10 13.17
CA ARG A 70 -6.92 30.16 13.09
C ARG A 70 -5.97 30.10 14.28
N LEU A 71 -4.68 29.89 14.02
CA LEU A 71 -3.62 29.93 15.03
C LEU A 71 -2.97 31.32 15.11
N SER A 72 -2.79 31.98 13.95
CA SER A 72 -2.26 33.34 13.86
C SER A 72 -2.72 33.99 12.55
N GLU A 73 -2.22 35.19 12.21
CA GLU A 73 -2.60 35.88 10.99
C GLU A 73 -2.28 35.08 9.71
N ARG A 74 -1.21 34.26 9.72
CA ARG A 74 -0.74 33.50 8.57
C ARG A 74 -0.67 31.99 8.80
N ARG A 75 -1.19 31.50 9.93
CA ARG A 75 -1.14 30.08 10.26
C ARG A 75 -2.54 29.57 10.63
N VAL A 76 -2.97 28.58 9.90
CA VAL A 76 -4.27 27.91 10.09
C VAL A 76 -4.00 26.43 10.39
N LEU A 77 -4.56 25.91 11.46
CA LEU A 77 -4.60 24.48 11.71
C LEU A 77 -5.76 23.89 10.92
N MET A 78 -5.46 22.96 10.04
CA MET A 78 -6.44 22.12 9.38
C MET A 78 -6.53 20.80 10.14
N VAL A 79 -7.74 20.41 10.50
CA VAL A 79 -8.07 19.10 11.08
C VAL A 79 -8.94 18.35 10.09
N LEU A 80 -8.56 17.13 9.75
CA LEU A 80 -9.22 16.30 8.78
C LEU A 80 -9.56 14.96 9.45
N VAL A 81 -10.82 14.55 9.39
CA VAL A 81 -11.30 13.26 9.88
C VAL A 81 -11.59 12.38 8.66
N THR A 82 -10.98 11.20 8.61
CA THR A 82 -11.24 10.24 7.54
C THR A 82 -12.53 9.44 7.78
N PRO A 83 -13.09 8.75 6.76
CA PRO A 83 -14.24 7.87 6.93
C PRO A 83 -14.01 6.74 7.95
N ASP A 84 -12.77 6.30 8.11
CA ASP A 84 -12.36 5.28 9.09
C ASP A 84 -12.25 5.81 10.52
N GLY A 85 -12.38 7.15 10.72
CA GLY A 85 -12.31 7.82 12.01
C GLY A 85 -10.91 8.29 12.41
N ASP A 86 -9.90 8.11 11.57
CA ASP A 86 -8.56 8.64 11.80
C ASP A 86 -8.57 10.16 11.72
N VAL A 87 -7.83 10.82 12.64
CA VAL A 87 -7.70 12.27 12.69
C VAL A 87 -6.32 12.68 12.21
N GLN A 88 -6.29 13.47 11.15
CA GLN A 88 -5.08 14.07 10.59
C GLN A 88 -5.08 15.58 10.87
N ASN A 89 -3.93 16.14 11.21
CA ASN A 89 -3.83 17.57 11.40
C ASN A 89 -2.59 18.13 10.71
N ARG A 90 -2.69 19.37 10.22
CA ARG A 90 -1.57 20.10 9.61
C ARG A 90 -1.71 21.59 9.80
N ILE A 91 -0.57 22.24 10.04
CA ILE A 91 -0.51 23.71 10.05
C ILE A 91 -0.26 24.17 8.61
N LEU A 92 -1.21 24.91 8.07
CA LEU A 92 -1.10 25.57 6.77
C LEU A 92 -0.56 26.99 6.95
N SER A 93 0.41 27.35 6.12
CA SER A 93 0.86 28.75 6.01
C SER A 93 0.11 29.41 4.86
N ILE A 94 -0.57 30.52 5.15
CA ILE A 94 -1.35 31.28 4.17
C ILE A 94 -0.75 32.66 3.97
N ASP A 95 -0.80 33.16 2.74
CA ASP A 95 -0.19 34.43 2.38
C ASP A 95 -0.98 35.64 2.90
N ARG A 96 -2.27 35.46 3.14
CA ARG A 96 -3.21 36.49 3.58
C ARG A 96 -3.96 36.05 4.83
N ALA A 97 -4.13 36.97 5.77
CA ALA A 97 -4.92 36.73 6.97
C ALA A 97 -6.41 36.49 6.61
N LEU A 98 -6.97 35.38 7.08
CA LEU A 98 -8.37 35.04 6.95
C LEU A 98 -9.10 35.22 8.28
N SER A 99 -10.34 35.71 8.21
CA SER A 99 -11.21 35.78 9.39
C SER A 99 -11.67 34.37 9.80
N GLN A 100 -12.04 34.19 11.07
CA GLN A 100 -12.58 32.91 11.50
C GLN A 100 -13.88 32.55 10.78
N SER A 101 -14.70 33.58 10.42
CA SER A 101 -15.92 33.35 9.62
C SER A 101 -15.62 32.82 8.22
N ALA A 102 -14.57 33.34 7.56
CA ALA A 102 -14.15 32.83 6.24
C ALA A 102 -13.62 31.38 6.33
N LEU A 103 -12.90 31.04 7.40
CA LEU A 103 -12.42 29.68 7.65
C LEU A 103 -13.58 28.70 7.89
N THR A 104 -14.59 29.13 8.66
CA THR A 104 -15.81 28.35 8.92
C THR A 104 -16.64 28.16 7.63
N GLU A 105 -16.80 29.22 6.83
CA GLU A 105 -17.46 29.15 5.53
C GLU A 105 -16.77 28.15 4.59
N ALA A 106 -15.44 28.19 4.53
CA ALA A 106 -14.66 27.24 3.76
C ALA A 106 -14.85 25.80 4.26
N ALA A 107 -14.79 25.56 5.57
CA ALA A 107 -14.99 24.23 6.14
C ALA A 107 -16.40 23.69 5.83
N ASN A 108 -17.44 24.51 6.00
CA ASN A 108 -18.82 24.14 5.68
C ASN A 108 -18.96 23.76 4.21
N PHE A 109 -18.40 24.58 3.30
CA PHE A 109 -18.42 24.29 1.88
C PHE A 109 -17.76 22.95 1.54
N PHE A 110 -16.58 22.65 2.13
CA PHE A 110 -15.93 21.35 1.94
C PHE A 110 -16.78 20.20 2.45
N ASN A 111 -17.33 20.33 3.65
CA ASN A 111 -18.12 19.28 4.29
C ASN A 111 -19.44 19.01 3.55
N GLU A 112 -20.07 20.05 3.00
CA GLU A 112 -21.33 19.90 2.24
C GLU A 112 -21.12 19.32 0.86
N GLN A 113 -20.05 19.70 0.16
CA GLN A 113 -19.85 19.35 -1.24
C GLN A 113 -18.97 18.11 -1.47
N PHE A 114 -18.05 17.82 -0.54
CA PHE A 114 -16.98 16.86 -0.77
C PHE A 114 -16.77 15.84 0.36
N ALA A 115 -17.61 15.81 1.40
CA ALA A 115 -17.52 14.77 2.42
C ALA A 115 -17.67 13.39 1.78
N ASP A 116 -16.82 12.44 2.20
CA ASP A 116 -16.73 11.07 1.70
C ASP A 116 -16.39 10.94 0.19
N VAL A 117 -16.02 12.05 -0.47
CA VAL A 117 -15.52 12.05 -1.86
C VAL A 117 -14.01 11.90 -1.87
N PRO A 118 -13.44 10.97 -2.67
CA PRO A 118 -12.00 10.84 -2.83
C PRO A 118 -11.32 12.13 -3.30
N PHE A 119 -10.14 12.46 -2.75
CA PHE A 119 -9.43 13.72 -3.05
C PHE A 119 -9.08 13.89 -4.53
N ASP A 120 -8.81 12.81 -5.26
CA ASP A 120 -8.59 12.84 -6.70
C ASP A 120 -9.83 13.32 -7.48
N GLN A 121 -11.02 12.88 -7.05
CA GLN A 121 -12.29 13.33 -7.61
C GLN A 121 -12.66 14.75 -7.17
N VAL A 122 -12.36 15.10 -5.90
CA VAL A 122 -12.51 16.48 -5.40
C VAL A 122 -11.76 17.44 -6.31
N ARG A 123 -10.49 17.11 -6.65
CA ARG A 123 -9.64 17.96 -7.50
C ARG A 123 -10.26 18.22 -8.88
N VAL A 124 -10.89 17.20 -9.49
CA VAL A 124 -11.53 17.33 -10.81
C VAL A 124 -12.79 18.19 -10.72
N ARG A 125 -13.66 17.93 -9.76
CA ARG A 125 -14.90 18.69 -9.54
C ARG A 125 -14.62 20.14 -9.16
N LEU A 126 -13.58 20.37 -8.37
CA LEU A 126 -13.18 21.69 -7.94
C LEU A 126 -12.67 22.56 -9.08
N ALA A 127 -11.94 21.98 -10.04
CA ALA A 127 -11.46 22.74 -11.20
C ALA A 127 -12.61 23.37 -12.02
N GLU A 128 -13.80 22.78 -11.97
CA GLU A 128 -15.02 23.31 -12.61
C GLU A 128 -15.71 24.37 -11.75
N GLU A 129 -15.66 24.24 -10.42
CA GLU A 129 -16.34 25.13 -9.46
C GLU A 129 -15.48 26.36 -9.08
N VAL A 130 -14.15 26.25 -9.06
CA VAL A 130 -13.20 27.32 -8.65
C VAL A 130 -13.37 28.62 -9.45
N ARG A 131 -13.85 28.56 -10.68
CA ARG A 131 -14.17 29.76 -11.46
C ARG A 131 -15.28 30.64 -10.84
N LYS A 132 -16.02 30.13 -9.84
CA LYS A 132 -17.14 30.83 -9.19
C LYS A 132 -16.85 31.22 -7.75
N LEU A 133 -15.76 30.74 -7.17
CA LEU A 133 -15.45 30.91 -5.74
C LEU A 133 -14.55 32.12 -5.46
N ARG A 134 -14.64 32.66 -4.25
CA ARG A 134 -13.76 33.74 -3.77
C ARG A 134 -12.33 33.20 -3.66
N GLU A 135 -11.34 34.05 -3.98
CA GLU A 135 -9.90 33.70 -3.93
C GLU A 135 -9.46 33.11 -2.60
N ASP A 136 -10.05 33.53 -1.48
CA ASP A 136 -9.73 33.07 -0.13
C ASP A 136 -10.03 31.58 0.07
N ILE A 137 -11.20 31.14 -0.43
CA ILE A 137 -11.63 29.74 -0.37
C ILE A 137 -10.73 28.90 -1.28
N THR A 138 -10.41 29.41 -2.47
CA THR A 138 -9.52 28.73 -3.43
C THR A 138 -8.14 28.42 -2.83
N THR A 139 -7.55 29.34 -2.07
CA THR A 139 -6.24 29.15 -1.43
C THR A 139 -6.29 28.01 -0.40
N LEU A 140 -7.30 27.99 0.46
CA LEU A 140 -7.48 26.93 1.45
C LEU A 140 -7.75 25.58 0.78
N MET A 141 -8.54 25.56 -0.29
CA MET A 141 -8.84 24.35 -1.05
C MET A 141 -7.58 23.76 -1.68
N THR A 142 -6.75 24.59 -2.30
CA THR A 142 -5.48 24.14 -2.90
C THR A 142 -4.55 23.55 -1.84
N ALA A 143 -4.46 24.19 -0.67
CA ALA A 143 -3.66 23.69 0.42
C ALA A 143 -4.18 22.36 1.02
N ALA A 144 -5.50 22.22 1.15
CA ALA A 144 -6.12 20.97 1.62
C ALA A 144 -5.93 19.81 0.65
N LEU A 145 -6.04 20.06 -0.67
CA LEU A 145 -5.79 19.07 -1.70
C LEU A 145 -4.33 18.63 -1.76
N ALA A 146 -3.40 19.58 -1.62
CA ALA A 146 -1.97 19.27 -1.54
C ALA A 146 -1.67 18.38 -0.33
N PHE A 147 -2.26 18.68 0.83
CA PHE A 147 -2.11 17.84 2.01
C PHE A 147 -2.69 16.44 1.82
N GLY A 148 -3.89 16.30 1.25
CA GLY A 148 -4.47 14.99 0.94
C GLY A 148 -3.58 14.15 0.03
N ALA A 149 -2.94 14.79 -0.96
CA ALA A 149 -1.96 14.12 -1.83
C ALA A 149 -0.70 13.70 -1.05
N ASP A 150 -0.17 14.57 -0.18
CA ASP A 150 1.01 14.27 0.65
C ASP A 150 0.74 13.11 1.62
N VAL A 151 -0.43 13.08 2.27
CA VAL A 151 -0.82 11.98 3.17
C VAL A 151 -0.99 10.66 2.39
N ALA A 152 -1.56 10.71 1.18
CA ALA A 152 -1.65 9.54 0.32
C ALA A 152 -0.27 9.00 -0.10
N GLN A 153 0.72 9.87 -0.27
CA GLN A 153 2.11 9.48 -0.59
C GLN A 153 2.89 9.00 0.64
N ALA A 154 2.57 9.51 1.83
CA ALA A 154 3.25 9.14 3.07
C ALA A 154 2.90 7.72 3.56
N GLN A 155 1.80 7.14 3.11
CA GLN A 155 1.51 5.74 3.36
C GLN A 155 2.35 4.90 2.41
N GLU A 156 3.32 4.15 2.94
CA GLU A 156 4.08 3.18 2.16
C GLU A 156 3.13 2.07 1.69
N PRO A 157 2.73 2.05 0.40
CA PRO A 157 1.74 1.08 -0.07
C PRO A 157 2.31 -0.33 -0.17
N VAL A 158 3.64 -0.48 -0.09
CA VAL A 158 4.35 -1.76 -0.16
C VAL A 158 5.34 -1.84 0.99
N ILE A 159 5.20 -2.86 1.82
CA ILE A 159 6.13 -3.20 2.88
C ILE A 159 6.86 -4.47 2.48
N ILE A 160 8.19 -4.42 2.53
CA ILE A 160 9.08 -5.53 2.20
C ILE A 160 9.83 -5.92 3.47
N ALA A 161 9.96 -7.20 3.71
CA ALA A 161 10.75 -7.72 4.82
C ALA A 161 11.58 -8.93 4.37
N GLY A 162 12.75 -9.08 4.96
CA GLY A 162 13.60 -10.25 4.74
C GLY A 162 14.46 -10.17 3.49
N GLU A 163 14.72 -9.00 2.94
CA GLU A 163 15.60 -8.82 1.77
C GLU A 163 16.97 -9.48 1.98
N ARG A 164 17.50 -9.42 3.22
CA ARG A 164 18.77 -10.05 3.59
C ARG A 164 18.77 -11.58 3.46
N ARG A 165 17.60 -12.22 3.51
CA ARG A 165 17.49 -13.69 3.34
C ARG A 165 17.78 -14.10 1.92
N LEU A 166 17.48 -13.25 0.95
CA LEU A 166 17.82 -13.47 -0.45
C LEU A 166 19.34 -13.51 -0.66
N LEU A 167 20.10 -12.71 0.11
CA LEU A 167 21.57 -12.74 0.05
C LEU A 167 22.16 -14.07 0.52
N ALA A 168 21.47 -14.82 1.37
CA ALA A 168 21.91 -16.12 1.87
C ALA A 168 21.49 -17.27 0.94
N THR A 169 20.70 -17.00 -0.10
CA THR A 169 20.23 -18.02 -1.04
C THR A 169 21.31 -18.35 -2.06
N PRO A 170 21.73 -19.62 -2.23
CA PRO A 170 22.82 -20.00 -3.14
C PRO A 170 22.62 -19.56 -4.59
N ASP A 171 21.39 -19.53 -5.07
CA ASP A 171 21.06 -19.11 -6.44
C ASP A 171 21.43 -17.65 -6.72
N PHE A 172 21.47 -16.79 -5.71
CA PHE A 172 21.79 -15.37 -5.85
C PHE A 172 23.26 -15.04 -5.54
N THR A 173 23.93 -15.83 -4.72
CA THR A 173 25.37 -15.63 -4.45
C THR A 173 26.23 -15.83 -5.69
N SER A 174 25.75 -16.59 -6.67
CA SER A 174 26.43 -16.83 -7.95
C SER A 174 26.14 -15.79 -9.05
N ASN A 175 25.11 -14.93 -8.87
CA ASN A 175 24.70 -13.92 -9.85
C ASN A 175 24.39 -12.57 -9.19
N MET A 176 25.45 -11.79 -8.97
CA MET A 176 25.34 -10.45 -8.36
C MET A 176 24.55 -9.45 -9.21
N GLU A 177 24.49 -9.63 -10.53
CA GLU A 177 23.74 -8.74 -11.40
C GLU A 177 22.23 -8.92 -11.19
N SER A 178 21.76 -10.15 -11.08
CA SER A 178 20.36 -10.45 -10.78
C SER A 178 19.96 -9.92 -9.41
N LEU A 179 20.82 -10.11 -8.41
CA LEU A 179 20.58 -9.59 -7.08
C LEU A 179 20.45 -8.06 -7.08
N ARG A 180 21.33 -7.36 -7.82
CA ARG A 180 21.24 -5.89 -7.97
C ARG A 180 19.91 -5.49 -8.61
N LYS A 181 19.50 -6.12 -9.70
CA LYS A 181 18.18 -5.85 -10.34
C LYS A 181 17.01 -6.04 -9.38
N LEU A 182 17.11 -7.01 -8.47
CA LEU A 182 16.08 -7.21 -7.45
C LEU A 182 16.04 -6.09 -6.41
N PHE A 183 17.22 -5.63 -5.95
CA PHE A 183 17.26 -4.50 -5.02
C PHE A 183 16.79 -3.20 -5.69
N ASP A 184 17.19 -2.96 -6.95
CA ASP A 184 16.66 -1.82 -7.73
C ASP A 184 15.13 -1.89 -7.84
N LEU A 185 14.57 -3.10 -8.02
CA LEU A 185 13.12 -3.30 -8.01
C LEU A 185 12.48 -3.00 -6.64
N PHE A 186 13.14 -3.37 -5.54
CA PHE A 186 12.65 -3.06 -4.20
C PHE A 186 12.66 -1.56 -3.90
N GLU A 187 13.63 -0.82 -4.46
CA GLU A 187 13.65 0.64 -4.41
C GLU A 187 12.53 1.25 -5.28
N GLU A 188 12.22 0.65 -6.43
CA GLU A 188 11.14 1.05 -7.30
C GLU A 188 9.78 0.50 -6.84
N ARG A 189 9.34 0.86 -5.66
CA ARG A 189 8.09 0.35 -5.01
C ARG A 189 6.85 0.47 -5.89
N THR A 190 6.80 1.45 -6.80
CA THR A 190 5.69 1.65 -7.73
C THR A 190 5.50 0.48 -8.70
N ARG A 191 6.61 -0.13 -9.18
CA ARG A 191 6.52 -1.30 -10.06
C ARG A 191 6.06 -2.54 -9.31
N LEU A 192 6.54 -2.71 -8.07
CA LEU A 192 6.05 -3.78 -7.21
C LEU A 192 4.56 -3.63 -6.93
N LEU A 193 4.12 -2.42 -6.59
CA LEU A 193 2.70 -2.15 -6.36
C LEU A 193 1.86 -2.55 -7.58
N HIS A 194 2.28 -2.17 -8.78
CA HIS A 194 1.55 -2.53 -10.00
C HIS A 194 1.47 -4.05 -10.20
N LEU A 195 2.55 -4.81 -9.92
CA LEU A 195 2.52 -6.27 -9.97
C LEU A 195 1.51 -6.85 -8.97
N PHE A 196 1.47 -6.31 -7.76
CA PHE A 196 0.54 -6.75 -6.71
C PHE A 196 -0.92 -6.32 -6.99
N GLU A 197 -1.13 -5.18 -7.65
CA GLU A 197 -2.45 -4.75 -8.12
C GLU A 197 -3.02 -5.70 -9.18
N LEU A 198 -2.19 -6.19 -10.11
CA LEU A 198 -2.60 -7.22 -11.07
C LEU A 198 -3.01 -8.53 -10.39
N ALA A 199 -2.34 -8.87 -9.29
CA ALA A 199 -2.69 -10.05 -8.49
C ALA A 199 -3.95 -9.83 -7.64
N HIS A 200 -4.23 -8.58 -7.24
CA HIS A 200 -5.41 -8.22 -6.43
C HIS A 200 -6.75 -8.54 -7.11
N GLN A 201 -6.80 -8.49 -8.44
CA GLN A 201 -8.01 -8.80 -9.22
C GLN A 201 -8.24 -10.31 -9.39
N ALA A 202 -7.37 -11.16 -8.87
CA ALA A 202 -7.45 -12.60 -9.03
C ALA A 202 -8.13 -13.27 -7.82
N ASP A 203 -8.89 -14.30 -8.10
CA ASP A 203 -9.38 -15.20 -7.06
C ASP A 203 -8.26 -16.17 -6.65
N GLY A 204 -7.76 -16.03 -5.40
CA GLY A 204 -6.76 -16.94 -4.82
C GLY A 204 -5.31 -16.66 -5.20
N VAL A 205 -4.46 -17.67 -5.01
CA VAL A 205 -3.01 -17.55 -5.19
C VAL A 205 -2.63 -17.37 -6.65
N LYS A 206 -1.79 -16.36 -6.92
CA LYS A 206 -1.17 -16.12 -8.23
C LYS A 206 0.34 -16.34 -8.16
N ILE A 207 0.89 -16.94 -9.21
CA ILE A 207 2.31 -17.24 -9.31
C ILE A 207 2.84 -16.66 -10.62
N PHE A 208 3.85 -15.80 -10.52
CA PHE A 208 4.59 -15.26 -11.64
C PHE A 208 5.99 -15.86 -11.63
N ILE A 209 6.36 -16.60 -12.67
CA ILE A 209 7.65 -17.29 -12.80
C ILE A 209 8.49 -16.59 -13.86
N GLY A 210 9.61 -15.99 -13.47
CA GLY A 210 10.47 -15.26 -14.39
C GLY A 210 9.75 -14.09 -15.06
N GLY A 211 9.99 -13.85 -16.35
CA GLY A 211 9.40 -12.74 -17.11
C GLY A 211 7.90 -12.84 -17.42
N GLU A 212 7.15 -13.77 -16.83
CA GLU A 212 5.73 -13.99 -17.17
C GLU A 212 4.82 -12.78 -16.83
N SER A 213 5.23 -11.93 -15.90
CA SER A 213 4.42 -10.77 -15.51
C SER A 213 4.34 -9.70 -16.58
N ASN A 214 5.29 -9.62 -17.51
CA ASN A 214 5.49 -8.55 -18.50
C ASN A 214 5.54 -7.11 -17.91
N VAL A 215 5.41 -6.97 -16.60
CA VAL A 215 5.36 -5.68 -15.87
C VAL A 215 6.71 -5.38 -15.24
N VAL A 216 7.37 -6.44 -14.77
CA VAL A 216 8.64 -6.34 -14.06
C VAL A 216 9.62 -7.34 -14.68
N PRO A 217 10.87 -6.94 -14.99
CA PRO A 217 11.90 -7.86 -15.50
C PRO A 217 12.37 -8.77 -14.35
N LEU A 218 11.63 -9.84 -14.13
CA LEU A 218 11.90 -10.83 -13.06
C LEU A 218 12.54 -12.13 -13.61
N ASP A 219 13.37 -12.07 -14.63
CA ASP A 219 13.84 -13.25 -15.40
C ASP A 219 14.34 -14.42 -14.52
N GLU A 220 14.97 -14.12 -13.39
CA GLU A 220 15.52 -15.12 -12.47
C GLU A 220 14.75 -15.21 -11.14
N PHE A 221 13.66 -14.46 -10.99
CA PHE A 221 12.84 -14.41 -9.80
C PHE A 221 11.45 -14.97 -10.06
N SER A 222 10.80 -15.35 -8.99
CA SER A 222 9.37 -15.68 -8.99
C SER A 222 8.68 -14.97 -7.83
N VAL A 223 7.43 -14.66 -8.07
CA VAL A 223 6.55 -14.04 -7.08
C VAL A 223 5.34 -14.91 -6.89
N VAL A 224 5.06 -15.27 -5.65
CA VAL A 224 3.82 -15.97 -5.25
C VAL A 224 3.00 -14.98 -4.44
N THR A 225 1.78 -14.70 -4.84
CA THR A 225 0.92 -13.70 -4.21
C THR A 225 -0.45 -14.27 -3.91
N ALA A 226 -1.10 -13.73 -2.87
CA ALA A 226 -2.52 -13.94 -2.59
C ALA A 226 -3.18 -12.64 -2.11
N PRO A 227 -4.48 -12.42 -2.41
CA PRO A 227 -5.23 -11.35 -1.81
C PRO A 227 -5.48 -11.67 -0.33
N TYR A 228 -5.38 -10.66 0.55
CA TYR A 228 -5.77 -10.80 1.94
C TYR A 228 -7.03 -10.00 2.26
N GLN A 229 -7.80 -10.50 3.20
CA GLN A 229 -9.12 -9.95 3.53
C GLN A 229 -9.19 -9.49 4.98
N VAL A 230 -9.96 -8.44 5.20
CA VAL A 230 -10.37 -8.00 6.55
C VAL A 230 -11.90 -7.89 6.54
N ASN A 231 -12.55 -8.60 7.46
CA ASN A 231 -14.01 -8.64 7.56
C ASN A 231 -14.71 -9.03 6.23
N GLY A 232 -14.13 -10.00 5.48
CA GLY A 232 -14.67 -10.49 4.22
C GLY A 232 -14.49 -9.57 3.01
N ARG A 233 -13.72 -8.49 3.15
CA ARG A 233 -13.35 -7.59 2.06
C ARG A 233 -11.87 -7.70 1.75
N VAL A 234 -11.53 -7.86 0.48
CA VAL A 234 -10.14 -7.81 0.04
C VAL A 234 -9.59 -6.41 0.28
N VAL A 235 -8.54 -6.32 1.10
CA VAL A 235 -7.93 -5.03 1.50
C VAL A 235 -6.49 -4.89 1.01
N GLY A 236 -5.95 -5.88 0.33
CA GLY A 236 -4.61 -5.80 -0.23
C GLY A 236 -4.13 -7.15 -0.74
N THR A 237 -2.87 -7.18 -1.12
CA THR A 237 -2.19 -8.37 -1.63
C THR A 237 -0.91 -8.59 -0.84
N LEU A 238 -0.66 -9.80 -0.44
CA LEU A 238 0.59 -10.21 0.17
C LEU A 238 1.31 -11.21 -0.74
N GLY A 239 2.61 -11.40 -0.53
CA GLY A 239 3.35 -12.35 -1.34
C GLY A 239 4.78 -12.56 -0.89
N VAL A 240 5.44 -13.47 -1.58
CA VAL A 240 6.82 -13.85 -1.38
C VAL A 240 7.56 -13.70 -2.70
N ILE A 241 8.74 -13.08 -2.66
CA ILE A 241 9.65 -12.97 -3.78
C ILE A 241 10.89 -13.82 -3.49
N GLY A 242 11.22 -14.71 -4.40
CA GLY A 242 12.36 -15.61 -4.29
C GLY A 242 12.88 -16.05 -5.67
N PRO A 243 13.86 -16.98 -5.70
CA PRO A 243 14.40 -17.50 -6.96
C PRO A 243 13.34 -18.31 -7.73
N THR A 244 13.51 -18.42 -9.06
CA THR A 244 12.63 -19.27 -9.90
C THR A 244 12.60 -20.74 -9.47
N ARG A 245 13.61 -21.19 -8.70
CA ARG A 245 13.75 -22.56 -8.17
C ARG A 245 13.27 -22.71 -6.73
N MET A 246 12.44 -21.78 -6.23
CA MET A 246 11.92 -21.92 -4.88
C MET A 246 11.00 -23.15 -4.70
N ALA A 247 10.84 -23.60 -3.47
CA ALA A 247 9.93 -24.68 -3.09
C ALA A 247 8.47 -24.18 -3.09
N TYR A 248 7.84 -24.14 -4.26
CA TYR A 248 6.47 -23.64 -4.43
C TYR A 248 5.45 -24.41 -3.60
N ASP A 249 5.64 -25.72 -3.43
CA ASP A 249 4.80 -26.62 -2.61
C ASP A 249 4.70 -26.16 -1.15
N ARG A 250 5.72 -25.44 -0.69
CA ARG A 250 5.78 -24.83 0.66
C ARG A 250 5.37 -23.37 0.66
N VAL A 251 5.77 -22.60 -0.35
CA VAL A 251 5.51 -21.16 -0.38
C VAL A 251 4.03 -20.84 -0.60
N ILE A 252 3.33 -21.63 -1.41
CA ILE A 252 1.90 -21.41 -1.68
C ILE A 252 1.06 -21.47 -0.40
N PRO A 253 1.14 -22.50 0.46
CA PRO A 253 0.38 -22.52 1.71
C PRO A 253 0.73 -21.39 2.70
N ILE A 254 1.97 -20.86 2.63
CA ILE A 254 2.39 -19.73 3.48
C ILE A 254 1.69 -18.44 3.04
N VAL A 255 1.48 -18.27 1.74
CA VAL A 255 0.85 -17.08 1.16
C VAL A 255 -0.68 -17.17 1.25
N ASP A 256 -1.23 -18.38 1.33
CA ASP A 256 -2.67 -18.67 1.39
C ASP A 256 -3.20 -18.80 2.84
N LEU A 257 -2.35 -18.57 3.84
CA LEU A 257 -2.69 -18.66 5.25
C LEU A 257 -3.59 -17.49 5.70
#